data_c965fdcf0f350c74c476fccd4e0798e1
#
_entry.id   c965fdcf0f350c74c476fccd4e0798e1
#
_cell.length_a   1.000
_cell.length_b   1.000
_cell.length_c   1.000
_cell.angle_alpha   90.00
_cell.angle_beta   90.00
_cell.angle_gamma   90.00
#
_symmetry.space_group_name_H-M   'P 1'
#
loop_
_entity.id
_entity.type
_entity.pdbx_description
1 polymer ?
#
loop_
_entity_poly.entity_id
_entity_poly.type
_entity_poly.pdbx_seq_one_letter_code
_entity_poly.pdbx_strand_id
1 'polypeptide(L)'
;MKLYRTGLLLLAVLCTIPVFAGQPPRLKVGSSSGIFGPVTNWTYETFAEAKRAGIDAIEISASTLFLNKEMTDDRQIEARCRQLKRDLKRAGIEIWSVHMPFGREIDLSQTDEAVRQRSVELHRRVLRFCKILSPRIVLFHPSWYLGHGERDARIAQLVRSVGELLPDVKKIGARVVIENMLGYELVKDGNYERPLGRTVEEVL
;
A
#
# COMPACT_ATOMS: atom_id res chain seq x y z
N MET A 1 40.15 66.95 47.09
CA MET A 1 40.30 65.58 46.69
C MET A 1 38.91 65.06 46.25
N LYS A 2 38.61 65.05 44.96
CA LYS A 2 37.26 64.66 44.39
C LYS A 2 37.33 63.22 43.88
N LEU A 3 36.57 62.32 44.49
CA LEU A 3 36.38 60.94 44.02
C LEU A 3 35.30 60.90 42.91
N TYR A 4 35.71 60.54 41.73
CA TYR A 4 34.77 60.21 40.64
C TYR A 4 34.33 58.75 40.80
N ARG A 5 33.04 58.51 41.06
CA ARG A 5 32.38 57.17 40.93
C ARG A 5 31.93 56.97 39.48
N THR A 6 32.65 56.14 38.75
CA THR A 6 32.23 55.67 37.49
C THR A 6 31.25 54.51 37.66
N GLY A 7 29.98 54.78 37.41
CA GLY A 7 28.94 53.73 37.39
C GLY A 7 28.99 52.99 36.09
N LEU A 8 29.28 51.69 36.13
CA LEU A 8 29.24 50.78 35.00
C LEU A 8 27.77 50.31 34.81
N LEU A 9 27.09 50.81 33.77
CA LEU A 9 25.78 50.34 33.37
C LEU A 9 25.97 49.07 32.54
N LEU A 10 25.66 47.89 33.14
CA LEU A 10 25.60 46.61 32.38
C LEU A 10 24.25 46.55 31.66
N LEU A 11 24.26 46.79 30.36
CA LEU A 11 23.09 46.60 29.50
C LEU A 11 22.97 45.11 29.14
N ALA A 12 22.13 44.37 29.86
CA ALA A 12 21.79 43.01 29.52
C ALA A 12 20.82 42.99 28.32
N VAL A 13 21.33 42.78 27.12
CA VAL A 13 20.53 42.53 25.93
C VAL A 13 20.04 41.08 26.01
N LEU A 14 18.81 40.87 26.48
CA LEU A 14 18.10 39.60 26.39
C LEU A 14 17.72 39.40 24.90
N CYS A 15 18.57 38.71 24.16
CA CYS A 15 18.18 38.13 22.86
C CYS A 15 17.14 37.04 23.11
N THR A 16 15.87 37.39 23.07
CA THR A 16 14.79 36.40 22.92
C THR A 16 14.85 35.85 21.51
N ILE A 17 15.58 34.74 21.32
CA ILE A 17 15.50 33.95 20.09
C ILE A 17 14.12 33.28 20.15
N PRO A 18 13.18 33.58 19.22
CA PRO A 18 11.94 32.81 19.15
C PRO A 18 12.32 31.38 18.78
N VAL A 19 12.27 30.47 19.75
CA VAL A 19 12.31 29.04 19.49
C VAL A 19 11.00 28.74 18.75
N PHE A 20 11.05 28.78 17.42
CA PHE A 20 10.03 28.13 16.61
C PHE A 20 10.17 26.61 16.83
N ALA A 21 9.63 26.15 17.94
CA ALA A 21 9.31 24.74 18.12
C ALA A 21 8.21 24.43 17.11
N GLY A 22 8.60 24.19 15.84
CA GLY A 22 7.70 23.64 14.85
C GLY A 22 7.08 22.39 15.46
N GLN A 23 5.77 22.33 15.50
CA GLN A 23 5.12 21.10 15.95
C GLN A 23 5.71 19.94 15.15
N PRO A 24 6.04 18.82 15.80
CA PRO A 24 6.56 17.66 15.08
C PRO A 24 5.55 17.31 13.97
N PRO A 25 6.03 16.93 12.78
CA PRO A 25 5.14 16.59 11.67
C PRO A 25 4.16 15.51 12.14
N ARG A 26 2.86 15.80 12.04
CA ARG A 26 1.81 14.85 12.40
C ARG A 26 1.99 13.59 11.53
N LEU A 27 2.03 12.43 12.16
CA LEU A 27 2.00 11.15 11.44
C LEU A 27 0.70 11.03 10.65
N LYS A 28 0.80 10.59 9.41
CA LYS A 28 -0.36 10.27 8.59
C LYS A 28 -0.99 8.97 9.07
N VAL A 29 -2.31 8.96 9.16
CA VAL A 29 -3.09 7.75 9.46
C VAL A 29 -3.61 7.17 8.15
N GLY A 30 -3.28 5.92 7.88
CA GLY A 30 -3.78 5.17 6.72
C GLY A 30 -4.80 4.11 7.12
N SER A 31 -5.66 3.73 6.17
CA SER A 31 -6.57 2.61 6.33
C SER A 31 -6.75 1.85 5.02
N SER A 32 -7.16 0.59 5.11
CA SER A 32 -7.61 -0.17 3.94
C SER A 32 -8.98 0.30 3.47
N SER A 33 -9.23 0.25 2.18
CA SER A 33 -10.54 0.52 1.58
C SER A 33 -11.64 -0.45 2.04
N GLY A 34 -11.27 -1.55 2.69
CA GLY A 34 -12.20 -2.48 3.31
C GLY A 34 -13.12 -1.85 4.36
N ILE A 35 -12.69 -0.76 5.01
CA ILE A 35 -13.54 -0.03 5.99
C ILE A 35 -14.81 0.57 5.37
N PHE A 36 -14.81 0.81 4.06
CA PHE A 36 -15.98 1.37 3.36
C PHE A 36 -16.96 0.31 2.87
N GLY A 37 -16.64 -0.99 3.04
CA GLY A 37 -17.46 -2.10 2.54
C GLY A 37 -17.47 -2.17 1.00
N PRO A 38 -18.63 -2.45 0.37
CA PRO A 38 -18.73 -2.60 -1.08
C PRO A 38 -18.29 -1.36 -1.86
N VAL A 39 -17.80 -1.57 -3.10
CA VAL A 39 -17.31 -0.47 -3.98
C VAL A 39 -18.39 0.59 -4.23
N THR A 40 -19.68 0.23 -4.17
CA THR A 40 -20.80 1.16 -4.29
C THR A 40 -20.79 2.26 -3.22
N ASN A 41 -20.23 1.97 -2.04
CA ASN A 41 -20.12 2.92 -0.94
C ASN A 41 -18.89 3.84 -1.04
N TRP A 42 -18.00 3.63 -2.03
CA TRP A 42 -16.78 4.43 -2.17
C TRP A 42 -17.11 5.75 -2.88
N THR A 43 -17.78 6.64 -2.17
CA THR A 43 -18.22 7.95 -2.66
C THR A 43 -17.40 9.09 -2.04
N TYR A 44 -17.50 10.27 -2.62
CA TYR A 44 -16.87 11.46 -2.04
C TYR A 44 -17.31 11.70 -0.60
N GLU A 45 -18.60 11.53 -0.31
CA GLU A 45 -19.19 11.77 1.03
C GLU A 45 -18.54 10.84 2.06
N THR A 46 -18.40 9.54 1.74
CA THR A 46 -17.75 8.54 2.58
C THR A 46 -16.27 8.88 2.83
N PHE A 47 -15.57 9.33 1.78
CA PHE A 47 -14.18 9.74 1.91
C PHE A 47 -14.03 11.04 2.72
N ALA A 48 -14.92 11.99 2.54
CA ALA A 48 -14.92 13.22 3.33
C ALA A 48 -15.18 12.95 4.82
N GLU A 49 -16.04 11.98 5.12
CA GLU A 49 -16.28 11.53 6.49
C GLU A 49 -15.03 10.85 7.08
N ALA A 50 -14.41 9.91 6.35
CA ALA A 50 -13.17 9.29 6.76
C ALA A 50 -12.06 10.32 7.02
N LYS A 51 -11.97 11.36 6.18
CA LYS A 51 -11.02 12.46 6.39
C LYS A 51 -11.30 13.22 7.68
N ARG A 52 -12.57 13.53 7.97
CA ARG A 52 -12.95 14.17 9.26
C ARG A 52 -12.62 13.29 10.47
N ALA A 53 -12.72 11.95 10.30
CA ALA A 53 -12.32 10.98 11.33
C ALA A 53 -10.79 10.83 11.47
N GLY A 54 -10.00 11.51 10.64
CA GLY A 54 -8.54 11.57 10.74
C GLY A 54 -7.78 10.67 9.76
N ILE A 55 -8.44 10.02 8.80
CA ILE A 55 -7.78 9.22 7.77
C ILE A 55 -7.12 10.15 6.74
N ASP A 56 -5.82 9.99 6.54
CA ASP A 56 -5.03 10.78 5.60
C ASP A 56 -4.69 10.04 4.30
N ALA A 57 -4.65 8.72 4.36
CA ALA A 57 -4.25 7.87 3.25
C ALA A 57 -5.06 6.59 3.19
N ILE A 58 -5.13 5.99 2.01
CA ILE A 58 -5.89 4.75 1.79
C ILE A 58 -5.06 3.74 0.99
N GLU A 59 -5.21 2.48 1.36
CA GLU A 59 -4.86 1.34 0.55
C GLU A 59 -6.09 0.85 -0.21
N ILE A 60 -6.02 0.78 -1.52
CA ILE A 60 -7.11 0.26 -2.36
C ILE A 60 -6.94 -1.24 -2.55
N SER A 61 -7.96 -2.01 -2.16
CA SER A 61 -8.05 -3.44 -2.48
C SER A 61 -8.36 -3.61 -3.97
N ALA A 62 -7.40 -4.15 -4.71
CA ALA A 62 -7.58 -4.45 -6.12
C ALA A 62 -8.60 -5.57 -6.36
N SER A 63 -8.67 -6.56 -5.47
CA SER A 63 -9.68 -7.62 -5.57
C SER A 63 -11.10 -7.05 -5.51
N THR A 64 -11.35 -6.12 -4.59
CA THR A 64 -12.66 -5.49 -4.45
C THR A 64 -13.00 -4.59 -5.64
N LEU A 65 -12.01 -3.84 -6.16
CA LEU A 65 -12.26 -2.87 -7.24
C LEU A 65 -12.26 -3.51 -8.63
N PHE A 66 -11.32 -4.43 -8.92
CA PHE A 66 -11.06 -4.91 -10.29
C PHE A 66 -11.58 -6.33 -10.56
N LEU A 67 -11.85 -7.11 -9.52
CA LEU A 67 -12.43 -8.45 -9.65
C LEU A 67 -13.91 -8.49 -9.26
N ASN A 68 -14.53 -7.34 -9.12
CA ASN A 68 -15.97 -7.25 -8.90
C ASN A 68 -16.73 -7.76 -10.13
N LYS A 69 -17.64 -8.70 -9.91
CA LYS A 69 -18.47 -9.28 -10.99
C LYS A 69 -19.36 -8.26 -11.70
N GLU A 70 -19.64 -7.13 -11.05
CA GLU A 70 -20.45 -6.03 -11.61
C GLU A 70 -19.67 -5.14 -12.59
N MET A 71 -18.32 -5.18 -12.55
CA MET A 71 -17.44 -4.37 -13.39
C MET A 71 -16.53 -5.26 -14.22
N THR A 72 -17.06 -5.82 -15.30
CA THR A 72 -16.31 -6.72 -16.20
C THR A 72 -15.66 -5.98 -17.38
N ASP A 73 -16.18 -4.79 -17.74
CA ASP A 73 -15.66 -3.98 -18.83
C ASP A 73 -14.53 -3.04 -18.37
N ASP A 74 -13.39 -3.10 -19.06
CA ASP A 74 -12.22 -2.26 -18.81
C ASP A 74 -12.55 -0.75 -18.83
N ARG A 75 -13.47 -0.32 -19.69
CA ARG A 75 -13.91 1.10 -19.77
C ARG A 75 -14.63 1.54 -18.51
N GLN A 76 -15.48 0.67 -17.94
CA GLN A 76 -16.18 0.95 -16.70
C GLN A 76 -15.21 1.03 -15.54
N ILE A 77 -14.23 0.10 -15.49
CA ILE A 77 -13.16 0.10 -14.48
C ILE A 77 -12.32 1.39 -14.58
N GLU A 78 -11.93 1.79 -15.79
CA GLU A 78 -11.17 3.03 -15.99
C GLU A 78 -11.96 4.26 -15.53
N ALA A 79 -13.24 4.36 -15.92
CA ALA A 79 -14.11 5.45 -15.50
C ALA A 79 -14.22 5.53 -13.98
N ARG A 80 -14.35 4.36 -13.33
CA ARG A 80 -14.40 4.24 -11.88
C ARG A 80 -13.09 4.66 -11.21
N CYS A 81 -11.95 4.23 -11.73
CA CYS A 81 -10.64 4.66 -11.23
C CYS A 81 -10.45 6.18 -11.32
N ARG A 82 -10.86 6.79 -12.44
CA ARG A 82 -10.79 8.25 -12.61
C ARG A 82 -11.72 8.97 -11.61
N GLN A 83 -12.92 8.43 -11.36
CA GLN A 83 -13.84 8.97 -10.35
C GLN A 83 -13.25 8.86 -8.95
N LEU A 84 -12.80 7.69 -8.55
CA LEU A 84 -12.17 7.45 -7.25
C LEU A 84 -11.00 8.41 -6.99
N LYS A 85 -10.11 8.56 -7.99
CA LYS A 85 -8.98 9.48 -7.87
C LYS A 85 -9.43 10.92 -7.63
N ARG A 86 -10.47 11.38 -8.33
CA ARG A 86 -11.02 12.73 -8.13
C ARG A 86 -11.62 12.89 -6.74
N ASP A 87 -12.44 11.93 -6.32
CA ASP A 87 -13.17 11.99 -5.05
C ASP A 87 -12.21 11.94 -3.86
N LEU A 88 -11.22 11.04 -3.87
CA LEU A 88 -10.19 10.96 -2.84
C LEU A 88 -9.34 12.23 -2.78
N LYS A 89 -8.93 12.76 -3.95
CA LYS A 89 -8.20 14.03 -4.02
C LYS A 89 -9.02 15.19 -3.46
N ARG A 90 -10.31 15.28 -3.82
CA ARG A 90 -11.22 16.31 -3.29
C ARG A 90 -11.44 16.18 -1.80
N ALA A 91 -11.49 14.95 -1.27
CA ALA A 91 -11.60 14.69 0.16
C ALA A 91 -10.28 14.93 0.92
N GLY A 92 -9.16 15.12 0.23
CA GLY A 92 -7.83 15.29 0.86
C GLY A 92 -7.25 13.98 1.41
N ILE A 93 -7.61 12.84 0.80
CA ILE A 93 -7.07 11.52 1.11
C ILE A 93 -6.11 11.09 0.00
N GLU A 94 -4.92 10.66 0.39
CA GLU A 94 -3.89 10.15 -0.51
C GLU A 94 -4.15 8.67 -0.86
N ILE A 95 -4.02 8.28 -2.13
CA ILE A 95 -3.91 6.88 -2.51
C ILE A 95 -2.47 6.45 -2.24
N TRP A 96 -2.26 5.77 -1.11
CA TRP A 96 -0.93 5.37 -0.67
C TRP A 96 -0.48 4.10 -1.35
N SER A 97 -1.31 3.06 -1.30
CA SER A 97 -1.01 1.76 -1.88
C SER A 97 -2.19 1.18 -2.65
N VAL A 98 -1.88 0.27 -3.53
CA VAL A 98 -2.83 -0.69 -4.10
C VAL A 98 -2.37 -2.07 -3.70
N HIS A 99 -3.24 -2.77 -2.98
CA HIS A 99 -3.09 -4.16 -2.63
C HIS A 99 -3.54 -5.00 -3.82
N MET A 100 -2.59 -5.68 -4.46
CA MET A 100 -2.84 -6.45 -5.68
C MET A 100 -3.76 -7.65 -5.40
N PRO A 101 -4.45 -8.16 -6.44
CA PRO A 101 -5.28 -9.34 -6.26
C PRO A 101 -4.48 -10.54 -5.77
N PHE A 102 -5.07 -11.34 -4.92
CA PHE A 102 -4.47 -12.59 -4.46
C PHE A 102 -5.53 -13.68 -4.32
N GLY A 103 -5.10 -14.92 -4.41
CA GLY A 103 -5.97 -16.09 -4.32
C GLY A 103 -5.32 -17.29 -5.02
N ARG A 104 -5.85 -18.48 -4.77
CA ARG A 104 -5.30 -19.74 -5.31
C ARG A 104 -5.13 -19.71 -6.83
N GLU A 105 -6.15 -19.23 -7.56
CA GLU A 105 -6.19 -19.25 -9.02
C GLU A 105 -5.39 -18.10 -9.67
N ILE A 106 -4.92 -17.17 -8.88
CA ILE A 106 -4.22 -15.96 -9.32
C ILE A 106 -2.89 -15.75 -8.59
N ASP A 107 -2.35 -16.82 -8.03
CA ASP A 107 -1.10 -16.84 -7.27
C ASP A 107 0.11 -16.71 -8.22
N LEU A 108 0.94 -15.70 -8.00
CA LEU A 108 2.16 -15.44 -8.78
C LEU A 108 3.28 -16.46 -8.55
N SER A 109 3.18 -17.25 -7.48
CA SER A 109 4.15 -18.28 -7.12
C SER A 109 3.83 -19.67 -7.71
N GLN A 110 2.84 -19.78 -8.58
CA GLN A 110 2.43 -21.07 -9.16
C GLN A 110 3.58 -21.78 -9.86
N THR A 111 3.73 -23.07 -9.59
CA THR A 111 4.73 -23.93 -10.23
C THR A 111 4.29 -24.42 -11.62
N ASP A 112 2.98 -24.49 -11.88
CA ASP A 112 2.44 -24.68 -13.22
C ASP A 112 2.59 -23.39 -14.03
N GLU A 113 3.38 -23.44 -15.10
CA GLU A 113 3.72 -22.28 -15.91
C GLU A 113 2.51 -21.63 -16.58
N ALA A 114 1.53 -22.43 -17.04
CA ALA A 114 0.35 -21.89 -17.71
C ALA A 114 -0.55 -21.14 -16.70
N VAL A 115 -0.66 -21.64 -15.46
CA VAL A 115 -1.38 -20.97 -14.38
C VAL A 115 -0.65 -19.69 -13.98
N ARG A 116 0.67 -19.77 -13.82
CA ARG A 116 1.51 -18.62 -13.48
C ARG A 116 1.37 -17.50 -14.51
N GLN A 117 1.46 -17.81 -15.79
CA GLN A 117 1.33 -16.81 -16.86
C GLN A 117 -0.06 -16.14 -16.86
N ARG A 118 -1.14 -16.91 -16.66
CA ARG A 118 -2.48 -16.30 -16.51
C ARG A 118 -2.54 -15.34 -15.33
N SER A 119 -1.89 -15.70 -14.22
CA SER A 119 -1.81 -14.83 -13.04
C SER A 119 -1.03 -13.55 -13.34
N VAL A 120 0.11 -13.65 -14.02
CA VAL A 120 0.91 -12.48 -14.46
C VAL A 120 0.09 -11.56 -15.37
N GLU A 121 -0.64 -12.11 -16.35
CA GLU A 121 -1.48 -11.30 -17.25
C GLU A 121 -2.62 -10.60 -16.52
N LEU A 122 -3.27 -11.27 -15.56
CA LEU A 122 -4.27 -10.62 -14.72
C LEU A 122 -3.68 -9.44 -13.93
N HIS A 123 -2.52 -9.65 -13.30
CA HIS A 123 -1.84 -8.60 -12.55
C HIS A 123 -1.41 -7.45 -13.46
N ARG A 124 -0.92 -7.75 -14.67
CA ARG A 124 -0.58 -6.73 -15.67
C ARG A 124 -1.81 -5.90 -16.09
N ARG A 125 -2.97 -6.55 -16.27
CA ARG A 125 -4.24 -5.85 -16.51
C ARG A 125 -4.57 -4.90 -15.35
N VAL A 126 -4.45 -5.34 -14.10
CA VAL A 126 -4.71 -4.50 -12.92
C VAL A 126 -3.73 -3.32 -12.85
N LEU A 127 -2.44 -3.54 -13.17
CA LEU A 127 -1.44 -2.47 -13.18
C LEU A 127 -1.77 -1.35 -14.19
N ARG A 128 -2.45 -1.64 -15.32
CA ARG A 128 -2.94 -0.59 -16.23
C ARG A 128 -3.90 0.37 -15.53
N PHE A 129 -4.77 -0.13 -14.66
CA PHE A 129 -5.68 0.70 -13.87
C PHE A 129 -4.97 1.41 -12.71
N CYS A 130 -3.98 0.76 -12.10
CA CYS A 130 -3.13 1.39 -11.09
C CYS A 130 -2.43 2.65 -11.62
N LYS A 131 -2.10 2.69 -12.92
CA LYS A 131 -1.55 3.89 -13.55
C LYS A 131 -2.48 5.10 -13.45
N ILE A 132 -3.80 4.89 -13.51
CA ILE A 132 -4.81 5.95 -13.34
C ILE A 132 -4.84 6.42 -11.88
N LEU A 133 -4.83 5.48 -10.94
CA LEU A 133 -4.88 5.75 -9.51
C LEU A 133 -3.59 6.42 -9.01
N SER A 134 -2.44 6.08 -9.61
CA SER A 134 -1.10 6.58 -9.27
C SER A 134 -0.73 6.39 -7.80
N PRO A 135 -0.76 5.16 -7.26
CA PRO A 135 -0.34 4.89 -5.88
C PRO A 135 1.17 5.07 -5.73
N ARG A 136 1.65 5.22 -4.51
CA ARG A 136 3.11 5.19 -4.18
C ARG A 136 3.65 3.78 -4.11
N ILE A 137 2.80 2.82 -3.72
CA ILE A 137 3.16 1.43 -3.49
C ILE A 137 2.18 0.52 -4.23
N VAL A 138 2.72 -0.53 -4.82
CA VAL A 138 1.97 -1.69 -5.31
C VAL A 138 2.41 -2.87 -4.45
N LEU A 139 1.49 -3.42 -3.69
CA LEU A 139 1.76 -4.47 -2.72
C LEU A 139 1.26 -5.81 -3.25
N PHE A 140 2.13 -6.82 -3.24
CA PHE A 140 1.83 -8.19 -3.66
C PHE A 140 1.89 -9.14 -2.47
N HIS A 141 0.99 -10.13 -2.46
CA HIS A 141 1.16 -11.30 -1.61
C HIS A 141 2.29 -12.18 -2.12
N PRO A 142 3.07 -12.83 -1.24
CA PRO A 142 4.13 -13.74 -1.67
C PRO A 142 3.57 -15.00 -2.30
N SER A 143 2.51 -15.58 -1.74
CA SER A 143 1.89 -16.81 -2.25
C SER A 143 0.58 -17.11 -1.55
N TRP A 144 -0.26 -17.91 -2.18
CA TRP A 144 -1.40 -18.59 -1.57
C TRP A 144 -1.04 -19.99 -1.04
N TYR A 145 0.19 -20.44 -1.28
CA TYR A 145 0.64 -21.77 -0.90
C TYR A 145 0.93 -21.87 0.61
N LEU A 146 0.42 -22.91 1.25
CA LEU A 146 0.54 -23.14 2.68
C LEU A 146 1.43 -24.35 3.03
N GLY A 147 1.79 -25.18 2.06
CA GLY A 147 2.57 -26.39 2.26
C GLY A 147 4.06 -26.15 2.47
N HIS A 148 4.81 -27.22 2.68
CA HIS A 148 6.24 -27.19 2.93
C HIS A 148 7.09 -27.62 1.72
N GLY A 149 6.58 -28.50 0.87
CA GLY A 149 7.37 -29.22 -0.12
C GLY A 149 7.82 -28.42 -1.35
N GLU A 150 7.12 -27.31 -1.69
CA GLU A 150 7.38 -26.54 -2.91
C GLU A 150 7.93 -25.13 -2.62
N ARG A 151 8.33 -24.83 -1.40
CA ARG A 151 8.61 -23.45 -0.96
C ARG A 151 9.65 -22.76 -1.83
N ASP A 152 10.82 -23.38 -2.03
CA ASP A 152 11.91 -22.79 -2.81
C ASP A 152 11.52 -22.59 -4.29
N ALA A 153 10.82 -23.58 -4.88
CA ALA A 153 10.31 -23.46 -6.24
C ALA A 153 9.29 -22.31 -6.35
N ARG A 154 8.42 -22.16 -5.37
CA ARG A 154 7.42 -21.07 -5.36
C ARG A 154 8.04 -19.70 -5.15
N ILE A 155 9.05 -19.58 -4.30
CA ILE A 155 9.82 -18.33 -4.15
C ILE A 155 10.46 -17.96 -5.49
N ALA A 156 11.11 -18.92 -6.17
CA ALA A 156 11.72 -18.66 -7.46
C ALA A 156 10.68 -18.21 -8.53
N GLN A 157 9.50 -18.81 -8.55
CA GLN A 157 8.41 -18.38 -9.45
C GLN A 157 7.85 -17.01 -9.08
N LEU A 158 7.71 -16.71 -7.80
CA LEU A 158 7.30 -15.37 -7.35
C LEU A 158 8.28 -14.29 -7.83
N VAL A 159 9.58 -14.50 -7.59
CA VAL A 159 10.64 -13.57 -8.02
C VAL A 159 10.58 -13.35 -9.53
N ARG A 160 10.43 -14.42 -10.30
CA ARG A 160 10.28 -14.38 -11.75
C ARG A 160 9.03 -13.57 -12.16
N SER A 161 7.88 -13.88 -11.57
CA SER A 161 6.60 -13.22 -11.89
C SER A 161 6.61 -11.73 -11.56
N VAL A 162 7.12 -11.36 -10.40
CA VAL A 162 7.27 -9.95 -10.01
C VAL A 162 8.28 -9.25 -10.92
N GLY A 163 9.38 -9.93 -11.28
CA GLY A 163 10.36 -9.43 -12.25
C GLY A 163 9.72 -9.09 -13.60
N GLU A 164 8.81 -9.94 -14.11
CA GLU A 164 8.06 -9.71 -15.35
C GLU A 164 7.09 -8.52 -15.25
N LEU A 165 6.56 -8.22 -14.06
CA LEU A 165 5.65 -7.11 -13.79
C LEU A 165 6.37 -5.78 -13.46
N LEU A 166 7.62 -5.85 -13.06
CA LEU A 166 8.40 -4.69 -12.61
C LEU A 166 8.46 -3.52 -13.62
N PRO A 167 8.59 -3.75 -14.96
CA PRO A 167 8.54 -2.68 -15.92
C PRO A 167 7.20 -1.91 -15.92
N ASP A 168 6.09 -2.59 -15.65
CA ASP A 168 4.77 -1.97 -15.61
C ASP A 168 4.59 -1.16 -14.31
N VAL A 169 5.10 -1.65 -13.18
CA VAL A 169 5.12 -0.89 -11.91
C VAL A 169 6.00 0.35 -12.04
N LYS A 170 7.15 0.25 -12.71
CA LYS A 170 8.02 1.42 -12.99
C LYS A 170 7.32 2.51 -13.81
N LYS A 171 6.48 2.12 -14.79
CA LYS A 171 5.66 3.08 -15.59
C LYS A 171 4.61 3.82 -14.75
N ILE A 172 4.21 3.26 -13.61
CA ILE A 172 3.30 3.90 -12.66
C ILE A 172 4.06 4.91 -11.79
N GLY A 173 5.35 4.71 -11.58
CA GLY A 173 6.17 5.45 -10.63
C GLY A 173 6.02 4.95 -9.19
N ALA A 174 5.49 3.74 -9.01
CA ALA A 174 5.29 3.11 -7.71
C ALA A 174 6.49 2.23 -7.29
N ARG A 175 6.54 1.90 -6.00
CA ARG A 175 7.45 0.88 -5.46
C ARG A 175 6.73 -0.45 -5.34
N VAL A 176 7.44 -1.54 -5.60
CA VAL A 176 6.97 -2.90 -5.28
C VAL A 176 7.22 -3.17 -3.80
N VAL A 177 6.24 -3.77 -3.15
CA VAL A 177 6.36 -4.28 -1.79
C VAL A 177 5.77 -5.70 -1.77
N ILE A 178 6.45 -6.63 -1.13
CA ILE A 178 5.94 -7.96 -0.83
C ILE A 178 5.46 -7.95 0.61
N GLU A 179 4.23 -8.42 0.84
CA GLU A 179 3.66 -8.50 2.18
C GLU A 179 4.28 -9.64 2.97
N ASN A 180 4.66 -9.37 4.22
CA ASN A 180 4.97 -10.45 5.14
C ASN A 180 3.70 -11.10 5.65
N MET A 181 3.64 -12.43 5.59
CA MET A 181 2.44 -13.19 5.93
C MET A 181 2.33 -13.49 7.43
N LEU A 182 1.11 -13.82 7.85
CA LEU A 182 0.80 -14.15 9.23
C LEU A 182 1.69 -15.27 9.78
N GLY A 183 2.15 -15.09 11.01
CA GLY A 183 3.08 -16.00 11.68
C GLY A 183 2.44 -17.22 12.32
N TYR A 184 1.28 -17.69 11.86
CA TYR A 184 0.63 -18.88 12.40
C TYR A 184 0.86 -20.11 11.53
N GLU A 185 0.83 -21.27 12.16
CA GLU A 185 0.79 -22.55 11.50
C GLU A 185 -0.64 -23.09 11.61
N LEU A 186 -1.21 -23.46 10.47
CA LEU A 186 -2.50 -24.13 10.44
C LEU A 186 -2.25 -25.63 10.49
N VAL A 187 -2.96 -26.30 11.39
CA VAL A 187 -2.99 -27.76 11.46
C VAL A 187 -4.26 -28.22 10.73
N LYS A 188 -4.06 -28.91 9.64
CA LYS A 188 -5.14 -29.51 8.86
C LYS A 188 -4.82 -30.96 8.63
N ASP A 189 -5.73 -31.85 9.01
CA ASP A 189 -5.58 -33.31 8.87
C ASP A 189 -4.26 -33.85 9.42
N GLY A 190 -3.78 -33.29 10.55
CA GLY A 190 -2.52 -33.66 11.17
C GLY A 190 -1.26 -33.08 10.52
N ASN A 191 -1.38 -32.30 9.45
CA ASN A 191 -0.27 -31.61 8.79
C ASN A 191 -0.23 -30.13 9.18
N TYR A 192 0.98 -29.62 9.38
CA TYR A 192 1.17 -28.19 9.56
C TYR A 192 1.17 -27.46 8.22
N GLU A 193 0.33 -26.45 8.10
CA GLU A 193 0.31 -25.52 6.97
C GLU A 193 0.96 -24.21 7.40
N ARG A 194 1.87 -23.71 6.60
CA ARG A 194 2.63 -22.49 6.90
C ARG A 194 2.60 -21.56 5.67
N PRO A 195 2.09 -20.32 5.81
CA PRO A 195 2.14 -19.35 4.73
C PRO A 195 3.58 -19.10 4.24
N LEU A 196 3.77 -18.95 2.94
CA LEU A 196 5.03 -18.47 2.37
C LEU A 196 5.16 -16.97 2.65
N GLY A 197 6.40 -16.48 2.86
CA GLY A 197 6.64 -15.09 3.23
C GLY A 197 6.45 -14.79 4.72
N ARG A 198 6.49 -15.83 5.55
CA ARG A 198 6.41 -15.70 7.02
C ARG A 198 7.71 -15.25 7.65
N THR A 199 8.84 -15.64 7.10
CA THR A 199 10.16 -15.31 7.62
C THR A 199 10.84 -14.24 6.78
N VAL A 200 11.85 -13.58 7.36
CA VAL A 200 12.65 -12.56 6.67
C VAL A 200 13.35 -13.14 5.45
N GLU A 201 13.87 -14.36 5.57
CA GLU A 201 14.59 -15.07 4.50
C GLU A 201 13.70 -15.40 3.31
N GLU A 202 12.39 -15.55 3.53
CA GLU A 202 11.41 -15.80 2.45
C GLU A 202 10.94 -14.52 1.75
N VAL A 203 11.17 -13.35 2.34
CA VAL A 203 10.72 -12.05 1.82
C VAL A 203 11.87 -11.26 1.20
N LEU A 204 13.10 -11.45 1.68
CA LEU A 204 14.31 -10.77 1.19
C LEU A 204 15.06 -11.61 0.18
#